data_ec9ddf466b7a41ae95f1914bbee270d4
#
_entry.id   ec9ddf466b7a41ae95f1914bbee270d4
#
_cell.length_a   1.000
_cell.length_b   1.000
_cell.length_c   1.000
_cell.angle_alpha   90.00
_cell.angle_beta   90.00
_cell.angle_gamma   90.00
#
_symmetry.space_group_name_H-M   'P 1'
#
loop_
_entity.id
_entity.type
_entity.pdbx_description
1 polymer ?
#
loop_
_entity_poly.entity_id
_entity_poly.type
_entity_poly.pdbx_seq_one_letter_code
_entity_poly.pdbx_strand_id
1 'polypeptide(L)'
;MEVAMNSIELFERREELKSITTDIRAELKDIEDQLSDLFLPLARDALRVSGKDFGTAHIVEGNVAMKVNVGKKVTWDQDALRDTFNSMTPENAQHYAKLTYAVEERKYTTAPPAIKATLETARTTEVGRFTVEIEDQ
;
A
#
# COMPACT_ATOMS: atom_id res chain seq x y z
N MET A 1 27.85 -15.94 24.74
CA MET A 1 26.54 -16.59 24.92
C MET A 1 25.49 -15.52 25.16
N GLU A 2 24.54 -15.43 24.28
CA GLU A 2 23.44 -14.48 24.45
C GLU A 2 22.49 -14.99 25.54
N VAL A 3 22.17 -14.09 26.46
CA VAL A 3 21.16 -14.37 27.50
C VAL A 3 19.82 -13.93 26.95
N ALA A 4 18.86 -14.84 26.90
CA ALA A 4 17.51 -14.51 26.46
C ALA A 4 16.88 -13.47 27.40
N MET A 5 16.29 -12.45 26.82
CA MET A 5 15.53 -11.44 27.56
C MET A 5 14.27 -12.08 28.16
N ASN A 6 13.92 -11.67 29.37
CA ASN A 6 12.62 -12.02 29.92
C ASN A 6 11.53 -11.19 29.25
N SER A 7 10.27 -11.55 29.49
CA SER A 7 9.15 -10.89 28.81
C SER A 7 9.05 -9.39 29.12
N ILE A 8 9.37 -8.97 30.32
CA ILE A 8 9.36 -7.53 30.69
C ILE A 8 10.42 -6.77 29.89
N GLU A 9 11.64 -7.30 29.82
CA GLU A 9 12.72 -6.69 29.03
C GLU A 9 12.38 -6.62 27.54
N LEU A 10 11.73 -7.63 27.00
CA LEU A 10 11.27 -7.63 25.61
C LEU A 10 10.22 -6.55 25.37
N PHE A 11 9.24 -6.37 26.27
CA PHE A 11 8.26 -5.30 26.14
C PHE A 11 8.90 -3.91 26.21
N GLU A 12 9.82 -3.72 27.15
CA GLU A 12 10.54 -2.44 27.30
C GLU A 12 11.35 -2.13 26.04
N ARG A 13 12.09 -3.11 25.52
CA ARG A 13 12.88 -2.93 24.30
C ARG A 13 12.01 -2.66 23.10
N ARG A 14 10.86 -3.31 22.99
CA ARG A 14 9.89 -3.06 21.92
C ARG A 14 9.43 -1.60 21.92
N GLU A 15 9.08 -1.08 23.09
CA GLU A 15 8.63 0.32 23.21
C GLU A 15 9.73 1.31 22.85
N GLU A 16 10.97 1.04 23.29
CA GLU A 16 12.12 1.85 22.88
C GLU A 16 12.29 1.87 21.35
N LEU A 17 12.23 0.68 20.72
CA LEU A 17 12.39 0.54 19.28
C LEU A 17 11.25 1.20 18.51
N LYS A 18 10.02 1.14 19.00
CA LYS A 18 8.89 1.85 18.39
C LYS A 18 9.10 3.36 18.40
N SER A 19 9.58 3.90 19.52
CA SER A 19 9.88 5.32 19.64
C SER A 19 10.98 5.75 18.69
N ILE A 20 12.08 5.00 18.64
CA ILE A 20 13.20 5.24 17.72
C ILE A 20 12.73 5.18 16.27
N THR A 21 11.92 4.18 15.93
CA THR A 21 11.39 4.01 14.57
C THR A 21 10.51 5.18 14.17
N THR A 22 9.66 5.67 15.07
CA THR A 22 8.81 6.84 14.81
C THR A 22 9.66 8.08 14.50
N ASP A 23 10.70 8.32 15.29
CA ASP A 23 11.60 9.46 15.09
C ASP A 23 12.36 9.35 13.76
N ILE A 24 12.87 8.17 13.45
CA ILE A 24 13.57 7.90 12.19
C ILE A 24 12.65 8.09 10.98
N ARG A 25 11.43 7.59 11.05
CA ARG A 25 10.45 7.76 9.96
C ARG A 25 10.08 9.21 9.74
N ALA A 26 9.93 9.98 10.81
CA ALA A 26 9.64 11.42 10.72
C ALA A 26 10.77 12.17 10.04
N GLU A 27 12.02 11.90 10.43
CA GLU A 27 13.19 12.50 9.82
C GLU A 27 13.35 12.11 8.35
N LEU A 28 13.16 10.81 8.04
CA LEU A 28 13.23 10.32 6.67
C LEU A 28 12.17 10.97 5.79
N LYS A 29 10.94 11.08 6.28
CA LYS A 29 9.86 11.76 5.56
C LYS A 29 10.20 13.22 5.26
N ASP A 30 10.74 13.92 6.24
CA ASP A 30 11.14 15.32 6.07
C ASP A 30 12.20 15.47 4.98
N ILE A 31 13.21 14.60 4.97
CA ILE A 31 14.26 14.60 3.94
C ILE A 31 13.67 14.26 2.57
N GLU A 32 12.81 13.27 2.49
CA GLU A 32 12.16 12.88 1.23
C GLU A 32 11.28 14.01 0.68
N ASP A 33 10.56 14.72 1.54
CA ASP A 33 9.76 15.88 1.15
C ASP A 33 10.64 17.00 0.60
N GLN A 34 11.78 17.26 1.24
CA GLN A 34 12.75 18.26 0.76
C GLN A 34 13.35 17.86 -0.59
N LEU A 35 13.71 16.59 -0.76
CA LEU A 35 14.22 16.08 -2.03
C LEU A 35 13.17 16.19 -3.13
N SER A 36 11.93 15.89 -2.81
CA SER A 36 10.80 16.02 -3.74
C SER A 36 10.61 17.47 -4.20
N ASP A 37 10.64 18.40 -3.25
CA ASP A 37 10.49 19.83 -3.56
C ASP A 37 11.61 20.35 -4.47
N LEU A 38 12.82 19.85 -4.30
CA LEU A 38 13.97 20.24 -5.11
C LEU A 38 13.95 19.61 -6.50
N PHE A 39 13.68 18.32 -6.60
CA PHE A 39 13.91 17.55 -7.83
C PHE A 39 12.67 17.26 -8.67
N LEU A 40 11.48 17.25 -8.09
CA LEU A 40 10.26 16.95 -8.85
C LEU A 40 10.01 17.97 -9.97
N PRO A 41 10.13 19.30 -9.73
CA PRO A 41 9.98 20.27 -10.82
C PRO A 41 11.01 20.07 -11.93
N LEU A 42 12.26 19.81 -11.58
CA LEU A 42 13.33 19.58 -12.57
C LEU A 42 13.07 18.31 -13.39
N ALA A 43 12.62 17.25 -12.72
CA ALA A 43 12.29 15.99 -13.39
C ALA A 43 11.10 16.15 -14.34
N ARG A 44 10.07 16.86 -13.92
CA ARG A 44 8.91 17.15 -14.76
C ARG A 44 9.28 17.94 -16.01
N ASP A 45 10.13 18.95 -15.85
CA ASP A 45 10.60 19.75 -17.00
C ASP A 45 11.40 18.89 -17.97
N ALA A 46 12.30 18.05 -17.47
CA ALA A 46 13.07 17.12 -18.29
C ALA A 46 12.19 16.13 -19.04
N LEU A 47 11.15 15.60 -18.39
CA LEU A 47 10.20 14.68 -19.01
C LEU A 47 9.36 15.36 -20.09
N ARG A 48 8.93 16.61 -19.88
CA ARG A 48 8.17 17.38 -20.86
C ARG A 48 8.96 17.59 -22.14
N VAL A 49 10.26 17.83 -22.05
CA VAL A 49 11.13 17.95 -23.21
C VAL A 49 11.07 16.69 -24.07
N SER A 50 10.93 15.52 -23.44
CA SER A 50 10.77 14.24 -24.12
C SER A 50 9.32 13.89 -24.47
N GLY A 51 8.37 14.80 -24.19
CA GLY A 51 6.95 14.58 -24.46
C GLY A 51 6.28 13.64 -23.48
N LYS A 52 6.79 13.51 -22.25
CA LYS A 52 6.28 12.62 -21.21
C LYS A 52 5.87 13.39 -19.96
N ASP A 53 4.85 12.90 -19.27
CA ASP A 53 4.43 13.43 -17.97
C ASP A 53 4.97 12.60 -16.81
N PHE A 54 5.24 11.33 -17.07
CA PHE A 54 5.70 10.35 -16.07
C PHE A 54 6.89 9.56 -16.64
N GLY A 55 7.65 8.96 -15.76
CA GLY A 55 8.79 8.14 -16.13
C GLY A 55 10.03 8.51 -15.34
N THR A 56 11.18 8.11 -15.86
CA THR A 56 12.48 8.35 -15.23
C THR A 56 13.20 9.51 -15.92
N ALA A 57 13.60 10.49 -15.13
CA ALA A 57 14.44 11.60 -15.58
C ALA A 57 15.84 11.46 -14.99
N HIS A 58 16.84 11.86 -15.78
CA HIS A 58 18.23 11.90 -15.35
C HIS A 58 18.66 13.37 -15.22
N ILE A 59 19.07 13.76 -14.02
CA ILE A 59 19.43 15.14 -13.70
C ILE A 59 20.87 15.12 -13.22
N VAL A 60 21.67 16.04 -13.78
CA VAL A 60 23.05 16.21 -13.36
C VAL A 60 23.20 17.52 -12.61
N GLU A 61 23.66 17.45 -11.39
CA GLU A 61 23.95 18.62 -10.56
C GLU A 61 25.40 18.52 -10.08
N GLY A 62 26.22 19.41 -10.58
CA GLY A 62 27.66 19.34 -10.33
C GLY A 62 28.26 18.05 -10.85
N ASN A 63 28.89 17.27 -9.96
CA ASN A 63 29.48 15.97 -10.29
C ASN A 63 28.56 14.80 -9.97
N VAL A 64 27.31 15.08 -9.56
CA VAL A 64 26.37 14.05 -9.14
C VAL A 64 25.28 13.91 -10.19
N ALA A 65 25.12 12.68 -10.69
CA ALA A 65 24.02 12.31 -11.57
C ALA A 65 22.91 11.67 -10.72
N MET A 66 21.70 12.21 -10.87
CA MET A 66 20.54 11.73 -10.13
C MET A 66 19.52 11.13 -11.07
N LYS A 67 18.96 10.01 -10.65
CA LYS A 67 17.86 9.35 -11.33
C LYS A 67 16.58 9.65 -10.55
N VAL A 68 15.66 10.39 -11.16
CA VAL A 68 14.40 10.76 -10.55
C VAL A 68 13.28 10.01 -11.25
N ASN A 69 12.61 9.14 -10.53
CA ASN A 69 11.47 8.40 -11.06
C ASN A 69 10.18 9.11 -10.67
N VAL A 70 9.46 9.64 -11.67
CA VAL A 70 8.14 10.24 -11.49
C VAL A 70 7.10 9.17 -11.77
N GLY A 71 6.61 8.56 -10.70
CA GLY A 71 5.64 7.49 -10.79
C GLY A 71 4.27 7.97 -11.22
N LYS A 72 3.54 7.07 -11.84
CA LYS A 72 2.17 7.32 -12.27
C LYS A 72 1.20 6.62 -11.31
N LYS A 73 0.30 7.38 -10.72
CA LYS A 73 -0.79 6.82 -9.91
C LYS A 73 -2.09 6.96 -10.69
N VAL A 74 -2.72 5.83 -10.99
CA VAL A 74 -4.00 5.79 -11.70
C VAL A 74 -5.09 5.39 -10.73
N THR A 75 -6.16 6.16 -10.70
CA THR A 75 -7.35 5.85 -9.91
C THR A 75 -8.55 5.74 -10.86
N TRP A 76 -9.39 4.76 -10.63
CA TRP A 76 -10.59 4.53 -11.44
C TRP A 76 -11.83 4.82 -10.61
N ASP A 77 -12.72 5.65 -11.13
CA ASP A 77 -14.04 5.86 -10.56
C ASP A 77 -14.88 4.61 -10.82
N GLN A 78 -15.27 3.90 -9.79
CA GLN A 78 -15.97 2.62 -9.91
C GLN A 78 -17.36 2.77 -10.54
N ASP A 79 -18.08 3.85 -10.23
CA ASP A 79 -19.39 4.11 -10.82
C ASP A 79 -19.28 4.41 -12.31
N ALA A 80 -18.32 5.27 -12.67
CA ALA A 80 -18.05 5.58 -14.07
C ALA A 80 -17.58 4.35 -14.86
N LEU A 81 -16.75 3.49 -14.26
CA LEU A 81 -16.32 2.23 -14.88
C LEU A 81 -17.49 1.27 -15.10
N ARG A 82 -18.37 1.14 -14.13
CA ARG A 82 -19.57 0.31 -14.26
C ARG A 82 -20.39 0.77 -15.46
N ASP A 83 -20.66 2.04 -15.56
CA ASP A 83 -21.44 2.64 -16.65
C ASP A 83 -20.74 2.43 -17.98
N THR A 84 -19.41 2.61 -18.03
CA THR A 84 -18.60 2.39 -19.21
C THR A 84 -18.66 0.94 -19.68
N PHE A 85 -18.46 -0.01 -18.78
CA PHE A 85 -18.52 -1.43 -19.10
C PHE A 85 -19.94 -1.88 -19.54
N ASN A 86 -20.98 -1.29 -18.93
CA ASN A 86 -22.36 -1.57 -19.35
C ASN A 86 -22.68 -1.07 -20.75
N SER A 87 -21.96 -0.06 -21.25
CA SER A 87 -22.10 0.46 -22.61
C SER A 87 -21.30 -0.31 -23.64
N MET A 88 -20.39 -1.18 -23.19
CA MET A 88 -19.57 -2.04 -24.07
C MET A 88 -20.29 -3.35 -24.42
N THR A 89 -19.82 -4.02 -25.48
CA THR A 89 -20.23 -5.39 -25.73
C THR A 89 -19.72 -6.30 -24.60
N PRO A 90 -20.42 -7.39 -24.26
CA PRO A 90 -19.97 -8.30 -23.22
C PRO A 90 -18.55 -8.84 -23.43
N GLU A 91 -18.16 -9.10 -24.67
CA GLU A 91 -16.81 -9.54 -25.01
C GLU A 91 -15.75 -8.52 -24.63
N ASN A 92 -15.97 -7.26 -25.02
CA ASN A 92 -15.04 -6.17 -24.71
C ASN A 92 -14.97 -5.92 -23.21
N ALA A 93 -16.11 -5.91 -22.52
CA ALA A 93 -16.15 -5.74 -21.07
C ALA A 93 -15.34 -6.81 -20.36
N GLN A 94 -15.48 -8.07 -20.74
CA GLN A 94 -14.72 -9.18 -20.15
C GLN A 94 -13.22 -9.08 -20.41
N HIS A 95 -12.85 -8.54 -21.56
CA HIS A 95 -11.43 -8.39 -21.91
C HIS A 95 -10.70 -7.38 -21.02
N TYR A 96 -11.35 -6.28 -20.71
CA TYR A 96 -10.74 -5.17 -19.95
C TYR A 96 -11.08 -5.16 -18.47
N ALA A 97 -12.21 -5.72 -18.07
CA ALA A 97 -12.62 -5.73 -16.68
C ALA A 97 -12.04 -6.91 -15.91
N LYS A 98 -11.59 -6.65 -14.70
CA LYS A 98 -11.21 -7.70 -13.75
C LYS A 98 -12.34 -7.82 -12.73
N LEU A 99 -12.96 -9.00 -12.64
CA LEU A 99 -14.03 -9.25 -11.69
C LEU A 99 -13.46 -9.95 -10.46
N THR A 100 -13.70 -9.36 -9.30
CA THR A 100 -13.29 -9.93 -8.01
C THR A 100 -14.52 -10.01 -7.12
N TYR A 101 -14.70 -11.15 -6.47
CA TYR A 101 -15.76 -11.35 -5.50
C TYR A 101 -15.20 -11.21 -4.09
N ALA A 102 -15.94 -10.59 -3.22
CA ALA A 102 -15.58 -10.45 -1.82
C ALA A 102 -16.80 -10.64 -0.93
N VAL A 103 -16.58 -11.20 0.24
CA VAL A 103 -17.64 -11.42 1.23
C VAL A 103 -17.20 -10.71 2.51
N GLU A 104 -18.05 -9.82 3.01
CA GLU A 104 -17.80 -9.18 4.30
C GLU A 104 -17.92 -10.24 5.40
N GLU A 105 -16.92 -10.33 6.28
CA GLU A 105 -16.89 -11.32 7.35
C GLU A 105 -18.14 -11.25 8.25
N ARG A 106 -18.63 -10.06 8.50
CA ARG A 106 -19.86 -9.86 9.29
C ARG A 106 -21.07 -10.52 8.63
N LYS A 107 -21.18 -10.40 7.30
CA LYS A 107 -22.30 -11.01 6.55
C LYS A 107 -22.16 -12.53 6.52
N TYR A 108 -20.94 -13.03 6.41
CA TYR A 108 -20.70 -14.47 6.49
C TYR A 108 -21.11 -15.03 7.86
N THR A 109 -20.67 -14.38 8.94
CA THR A 109 -20.95 -14.81 10.31
C THR A 109 -22.45 -14.86 10.63
N THR A 110 -23.22 -13.92 10.09
CA THR A 110 -24.68 -13.82 10.32
C THR A 110 -25.50 -14.52 9.25
N ALA A 111 -24.88 -15.14 8.27
CA ALA A 111 -25.59 -15.83 7.19
C ALA A 111 -26.36 -17.06 7.69
N PRO A 112 -27.50 -17.41 7.07
CA PRO A 112 -28.18 -18.66 7.35
C PRO A 112 -27.26 -19.87 7.16
N PRO A 113 -27.47 -20.98 7.92
CA PRO A 113 -26.57 -22.12 7.86
C PRO A 113 -26.35 -22.70 6.46
N ALA A 114 -27.37 -22.72 5.62
CA ALA A 114 -27.26 -23.24 4.25
C ALA A 114 -26.31 -22.39 3.39
N ILE A 115 -26.44 -21.06 3.48
CA ILE A 115 -25.59 -20.11 2.75
C ILE A 115 -24.18 -20.16 3.30
N LYS A 116 -24.03 -20.21 4.61
CA LYS A 116 -22.74 -20.27 5.29
C LYS A 116 -21.97 -21.53 4.86
N ALA A 117 -22.63 -22.68 4.81
CA ALA A 117 -22.03 -23.94 4.36
C ALA A 117 -21.54 -23.85 2.90
N THR A 118 -22.31 -23.19 2.04
CA THR A 118 -21.93 -22.97 0.64
C THR A 118 -20.69 -22.08 0.53
N LEU A 119 -20.65 -21.00 1.30
CA LEU A 119 -19.51 -20.06 1.30
C LEU A 119 -18.24 -20.68 1.88
N GLU A 120 -18.36 -21.59 2.84
CA GLU A 120 -17.23 -22.26 3.47
C GLU A 120 -16.34 -23.01 2.48
N THR A 121 -16.90 -23.48 1.37
CA THR A 121 -16.12 -24.20 0.35
C THR A 121 -15.02 -23.33 -0.27
N ALA A 122 -15.19 -22.01 -0.25
CA ALA A 122 -14.23 -21.05 -0.78
C ALA A 122 -13.47 -20.28 0.32
N ARG A 123 -13.68 -20.66 1.59
CA ARG A 123 -13.13 -19.93 2.73
C ARG A 123 -11.98 -20.70 3.37
N THR A 124 -10.87 -20.02 3.55
CA THR A 124 -9.72 -20.54 4.28
C THR A 124 -9.41 -19.59 5.42
N THR A 125 -9.18 -20.12 6.60
CA THR A 125 -8.77 -19.34 7.76
C THR A 125 -7.40 -19.78 8.24
N GLU A 126 -6.60 -18.82 8.62
CA GLU A 126 -5.28 -19.07 9.23
C GLU A 126 -5.06 -18.02 10.30
N VAL A 127 -4.06 -18.24 11.13
CA VAL A 127 -3.71 -17.25 12.16
C VAL A 127 -3.19 -16.00 11.45
N GLY A 128 -3.91 -14.92 11.61
CA GLY A 128 -3.49 -13.62 11.07
C GLY A 128 -2.47 -12.95 11.98
N ARG A 129 -2.37 -11.65 11.82
CA ARG A 129 -1.53 -10.82 12.67
C ARG A 129 -2.03 -10.89 14.12
N PHE A 130 -1.13 -11.19 15.05
CA PHE A 130 -1.48 -11.13 16.47
C PHE A 130 -0.70 -10.01 17.16
N THR A 131 -1.24 -9.54 18.27
CA THR A 131 -0.62 -8.52 19.09
C THR A 131 -0.52 -9.02 20.52
N VAL A 132 0.49 -8.54 21.22
CA VAL A 132 0.69 -8.87 22.63
C VAL A 132 0.89 -7.58 23.41
N GLU A 133 0.07 -7.39 24.41
CA GLU A 133 0.10 -6.19 25.26
C GLU A 133 -0.02 -6.60 26.72
N ILE A 134 0.53 -5.76 27.60
CA ILE A 134 0.39 -5.96 29.05
C ILE A 134 -0.94 -5.36 29.47
N GLU A 135 -1.75 -6.15 30.20
CA GLU A 135 -2.99 -5.64 30.75
C GLU A 135 -2.73 -4.79 32.00
N ASP A 136 -3.44 -3.68 32.11
CA ASP A 136 -3.44 -2.88 33.32
C ASP A 136 -4.27 -3.59 34.39
N GLN A 137 -3.69 -3.69 35.58
CA GLN A 137 -4.37 -4.30 36.73
C GLN A 137 -5.13 -3.29 37.54
#